data_f76d6eb2bb53b1c194dfcaa79a71fc9b
#
_entry.id   f76d6eb2bb53b1c194dfcaa79a71fc9b
#
_cell.length_a   1.000
_cell.length_b   1.000
_cell.length_c   1.000
_cell.angle_alpha   90.00
_cell.angle_beta   90.00
_cell.angle_gamma   90.00
#
_symmetry.space_group_name_H-M   'P 1'
#
loop_
_entity.id
_entity.type
_entity.pdbx_description
1 polymer ?
#
loop_
_entity_poly.entity_id
_entity_poly.type
_entity_poly.pdbx_seq_one_letter_code
_entity_poly.pdbx_strand_id
1 'polypeptide(L)'
;STTVCSVSISENGACKCFRENFNGNNHSELIGVFVQEVLAEAGFQPKDLDAVALSIGPGSYTGLRIGTSFAKGLCYGSDLKLITIPTLKIIAQNAKEKYNIEDDALLCPMIDARRMEVYNCIYDAQLNEVRETQPEIIDENSFADILKEKKVYFFGNGAEKCKSFITHENAIFLDEIFPLATSMVTLS
;
A
#
# COMPACT_ATOMS: atom_id res chain seq x y z
N SER A 1 -3.04 -2.86 6.80
CA SER A 1 -3.39 -1.53 7.30
C SER A 1 -4.66 -0.93 6.67
N THR A 2 -5.23 -1.59 5.69
CA THR A 2 -6.53 -1.30 5.05
C THR A 2 -7.46 -2.50 5.23
N THR A 3 -8.26 -2.83 4.21
CA THR A 3 -9.13 -4.02 4.21
C THR A 3 -8.38 -5.34 3.94
N VAL A 4 -7.13 -5.26 3.48
CA VAL A 4 -6.33 -6.43 3.12
C VAL A 4 -5.29 -6.74 4.22
N CYS A 5 -5.17 -8.02 4.57
CA CYS A 5 -4.06 -8.59 5.30
C CYS A 5 -3.20 -9.39 4.32
N SER A 6 -1.93 -9.03 4.17
CA SER A 6 -1.00 -9.76 3.29
C SER A 6 0.38 -9.91 3.92
N VAL A 7 1.01 -11.02 3.65
CA VAL A 7 2.38 -11.36 4.06
C VAL A 7 3.07 -12.03 2.87
N SER A 8 4.33 -11.70 2.63
CA SER A 8 5.14 -12.36 1.62
C SER A 8 6.56 -12.59 2.12
N ILE A 9 7.24 -13.56 1.54
CA ILE A 9 8.69 -13.75 1.65
C ILE A 9 9.29 -13.52 0.27
N SER A 10 10.36 -12.74 0.24
CA SER A 10 11.16 -12.49 -0.96
C SER A 10 12.61 -12.88 -0.74
N GLU A 11 13.27 -13.25 -1.79
CA GLU A 11 14.71 -13.54 -1.84
C GLU A 11 15.28 -12.98 -3.13
N ASN A 12 16.35 -12.19 -3.04
CA ASN A 12 17.02 -11.59 -4.20
C ASN A 12 16.08 -10.77 -5.10
N GLY A 13 15.14 -10.01 -4.50
CA GLY A 13 14.18 -9.17 -5.21
C GLY A 13 13.00 -9.92 -5.87
N ALA A 14 12.87 -11.22 -5.64
CA ALA A 14 11.75 -12.02 -6.15
C ALA A 14 10.87 -12.56 -5.01
N CYS A 15 9.54 -12.44 -5.16
CA CYS A 15 8.60 -13.05 -4.22
C CYS A 15 8.65 -14.57 -4.34
N LYS A 16 8.89 -15.28 -3.24
CA LYS A 16 8.89 -16.76 -3.17
C LYS A 16 7.51 -17.33 -2.88
N CYS A 17 6.87 -16.80 -1.87
CA CYS A 17 5.52 -17.19 -1.47
C CYS A 17 4.82 -16.04 -0.74
N PHE A 18 3.50 -16.10 -0.69
CA PHE A 18 2.68 -15.06 -0.05
C PHE A 18 1.36 -15.63 0.47
N ARG A 19 0.73 -14.88 1.37
CA ARG A 19 -0.65 -15.09 1.84
C ARG A 19 -1.39 -13.77 1.83
N GLU A 20 -2.64 -13.81 1.37
CA GLU A 20 -3.50 -12.63 1.24
C GLU A 20 -4.92 -12.94 1.70
N ASN A 21 -5.53 -11.99 2.41
CA ASN A 21 -6.94 -12.06 2.78
C ASN A 21 -7.58 -10.70 2.58
N PHE A 22 -8.63 -10.66 1.78
CA PHE A 22 -9.38 -9.45 1.40
C PHE A 22 -10.66 -9.26 2.25
N ASN A 23 -10.98 -10.17 3.16
CA ASN A 23 -12.24 -10.16 3.93
C ASN A 23 -12.24 -9.25 5.17
N GLY A 24 -11.27 -8.38 5.33
CA GLY A 24 -11.29 -7.19 6.20
C GLY A 24 -11.32 -7.37 7.73
N ASN A 25 -11.75 -8.47 8.31
CA ASN A 25 -12.15 -8.50 9.72
C ASN A 25 -11.23 -9.24 10.70
N ASN A 26 -10.18 -9.95 10.23
CA ASN A 26 -9.39 -10.85 11.08
C ASN A 26 -7.87 -10.63 11.03
N HIS A 27 -7.42 -9.38 10.85
CA HIS A 27 -5.97 -9.09 10.73
C HIS A 27 -5.15 -9.56 11.92
N SER A 28 -5.69 -9.46 13.16
CA SER A 28 -4.99 -9.87 14.38
C SER A 28 -4.80 -11.38 14.49
N GLU A 29 -5.74 -12.15 13.96
CA GLU A 29 -5.71 -13.62 14.00
C GLU A 29 -4.85 -14.18 12.86
N LEU A 30 -4.90 -13.54 11.69
CA LEU A 30 -4.29 -14.06 10.47
C LEU A 30 -2.81 -13.75 10.34
N ILE A 31 -2.32 -12.60 10.85
CA ILE A 31 -0.94 -12.18 10.57
C ILE A 31 0.09 -13.20 11.09
N GLY A 32 -0.12 -13.74 12.29
CA GLY A 32 0.77 -14.73 12.87
C GLY A 32 0.73 -16.05 12.10
N VAL A 33 -0.47 -16.49 11.70
CA VAL A 33 -0.67 -17.70 10.91
C VAL A 33 -0.01 -17.56 9.54
N PHE A 34 -0.24 -16.45 8.84
CA PHE A 34 0.33 -16.19 7.52
C PHE A 34 1.86 -16.15 7.56
N VAL A 35 2.46 -15.53 8.59
CA VAL A 35 3.92 -15.53 8.74
C VAL A 35 4.46 -16.94 8.96
N GLN A 36 3.82 -17.77 9.79
CA GLN A 36 4.23 -19.15 9.99
C GLN A 36 4.11 -19.98 8.70
N GLU A 37 3.02 -19.82 7.95
CA GLU A 37 2.80 -20.54 6.71
C GLU A 37 3.83 -20.17 5.63
N VAL A 38 4.08 -18.87 5.40
CA VAL A 38 5.05 -18.45 4.38
C VAL A 38 6.48 -18.83 4.75
N LEU A 39 6.85 -18.80 6.04
CA LEU A 39 8.14 -19.27 6.52
C LEU A 39 8.31 -20.78 6.28
N ALA A 40 7.28 -21.58 6.64
CA ALA A 40 7.30 -23.02 6.44
C ALA A 40 7.38 -23.39 4.95
N GLU A 41 6.61 -22.72 4.10
CA GLU A 41 6.59 -22.96 2.66
C GLU A 41 7.95 -22.59 2.00
N ALA A 42 8.54 -21.48 2.43
CA ALA A 42 9.86 -21.05 1.93
C ALA A 42 11.02 -21.90 2.49
N GLY A 43 10.79 -22.67 3.54
CA GLY A 43 11.84 -23.45 4.24
C GLY A 43 12.73 -22.60 5.10
N PHE A 44 12.28 -21.44 5.58
CA PHE A 44 13.03 -20.50 6.42
C PHE A 44 12.54 -20.52 7.87
N GLN A 45 13.43 -20.16 8.75
CA GLN A 45 13.12 -19.75 10.12
C GLN A 45 13.26 -18.22 10.25
N PRO A 46 12.66 -17.59 11.26
CA PRO A 46 12.80 -16.14 11.43
C PRO A 46 14.26 -15.64 11.45
N LYS A 47 15.16 -16.38 12.03
CA LYS A 47 16.60 -16.06 12.12
C LYS A 47 17.34 -16.10 10.76
N ASP A 48 16.74 -16.72 9.76
CA ASP A 48 17.34 -16.86 8.41
C ASP A 48 17.00 -15.65 7.51
N LEU A 49 16.18 -14.71 8.02
CA LEU A 49 15.80 -13.49 7.32
C LEU A 49 16.82 -12.37 7.58
N ASP A 50 16.98 -11.47 6.63
CA ASP A 50 17.82 -10.27 6.78
C ASP A 50 17.05 -9.09 7.39
N ALA A 51 15.76 -8.98 7.07
CA ALA A 51 14.91 -7.87 7.51
C ALA A 51 13.42 -8.22 7.45
N VAL A 52 12.61 -7.39 8.12
CA VAL A 52 11.15 -7.37 8.01
C VAL A 52 10.72 -6.04 7.41
N ALA A 53 10.00 -6.08 6.29
CA ALA A 53 9.38 -4.89 5.69
C ALA A 53 7.96 -4.69 6.25
N LEU A 54 7.61 -3.45 6.61
CA LEU A 54 6.35 -3.11 7.25
C LEU A 54 5.70 -1.88 6.60
N SER A 55 4.42 -1.99 6.26
CA SER A 55 3.57 -0.86 5.89
C SER A 55 3.27 0.00 7.12
N ILE A 56 3.70 1.29 7.12
CA ILE A 56 3.63 2.18 8.29
C ILE A 56 2.43 3.14 8.30
N GLY A 57 1.59 3.10 7.29
CA GLY A 57 0.46 4.02 7.16
C GLY A 57 0.61 5.01 5.99
N PRO A 58 -0.44 5.83 5.79
CA PRO A 58 -1.71 5.88 6.51
C PRO A 58 -2.54 4.60 6.38
N GLY A 59 -3.56 4.44 7.26
CA GLY A 59 -4.44 3.27 7.23
C GLY A 59 -5.19 3.06 8.55
N SER A 60 -5.83 1.89 8.69
CA SER A 60 -6.53 1.50 9.90
C SER A 60 -5.63 1.58 11.13
N TYR A 61 -6.00 2.40 12.11
CA TYR A 61 -5.25 2.58 13.36
C TYR A 61 -4.98 1.25 14.09
N THR A 62 -6.01 0.41 14.20
CA THR A 62 -5.89 -0.91 14.83
C THR A 62 -4.97 -1.82 14.00
N GLY A 63 -5.15 -1.86 12.68
CA GLY A 63 -4.32 -2.68 11.79
C GLY A 63 -2.84 -2.27 11.82
N LEU A 64 -2.55 -0.98 11.83
CA LEU A 64 -1.19 -0.45 11.94
C LEU A 64 -0.53 -0.84 13.26
N ARG A 65 -1.26 -0.78 14.38
CA ARG A 65 -0.74 -1.18 15.69
C ARG A 65 -0.46 -2.68 15.78
N ILE A 66 -1.36 -3.51 15.26
CA ILE A 66 -1.18 -4.98 15.21
C ILE A 66 0.06 -5.31 14.38
N GLY A 67 0.13 -4.80 13.14
CA GLY A 67 1.26 -5.04 12.25
C GLY A 67 2.59 -4.56 12.83
N THR A 68 2.61 -3.36 13.40
CA THR A 68 3.82 -2.79 14.02
C THR A 68 4.27 -3.59 15.23
N SER A 69 3.36 -3.99 16.13
CA SER A 69 3.70 -4.77 17.31
C SER A 69 4.22 -6.14 16.93
N PHE A 70 3.60 -6.79 15.94
CA PHE A 70 4.03 -8.09 15.44
C PHE A 70 5.42 -8.00 14.78
N ALA A 71 5.62 -7.05 13.85
CA ALA A 71 6.89 -6.87 13.17
C ALA A 71 8.04 -6.55 14.13
N LYS A 72 7.81 -5.65 15.11
CA LYS A 72 8.79 -5.33 16.16
C LYS A 72 9.12 -6.54 17.04
N GLY A 73 8.10 -7.34 17.41
CA GLY A 73 8.31 -8.56 18.17
C GLY A 73 9.18 -9.58 17.42
N LEU A 74 8.90 -9.76 16.13
CA LEU A 74 9.67 -10.65 15.25
C LEU A 74 11.12 -10.14 15.09
N CYS A 75 11.31 -8.87 14.83
CA CYS A 75 12.64 -8.26 14.70
C CYS A 75 13.44 -8.38 15.99
N TYR A 76 12.82 -8.08 17.13
CA TYR A 76 13.48 -8.17 18.44
C TYR A 76 13.88 -9.62 18.80
N GLY A 77 12.98 -10.58 18.55
CA GLY A 77 13.21 -11.99 18.85
C GLY A 77 14.25 -12.68 17.97
N SER A 78 14.52 -12.13 16.78
CA SER A 78 15.40 -12.73 15.76
C SER A 78 16.56 -11.83 15.33
N ASP A 79 16.76 -10.69 16.01
CA ASP A 79 17.80 -9.68 15.72
C ASP A 79 17.78 -9.19 14.26
N LEU A 80 16.55 -8.88 13.75
CA LEU A 80 16.32 -8.46 12.37
C LEU A 80 16.18 -6.94 12.25
N LYS A 81 16.53 -6.42 11.08
CA LYS A 81 16.23 -5.03 10.71
C LYS A 81 14.76 -4.84 10.38
N LEU A 82 14.23 -3.65 10.66
CA LEU A 82 12.88 -3.24 10.27
C LEU A 82 12.96 -2.21 9.16
N ILE A 83 12.39 -2.52 7.99
CA ILE A 83 12.24 -1.61 6.85
C ILE A 83 10.83 -1.07 6.88
N THR A 84 10.67 0.25 6.78
CA THR A 84 9.36 0.90 6.83
C THR A 84 9.00 1.49 5.48
N ILE A 85 7.79 1.19 4.97
CA ILE A 85 7.32 1.64 3.66
C ILE A 85 5.95 2.32 3.82
N PRO A 86 5.77 3.56 3.30
CA PRO A 86 4.47 4.23 3.31
C PRO A 86 3.40 3.41 2.57
N THR A 87 2.20 3.29 3.16
CA THR A 87 1.12 2.48 2.57
C THR A 87 0.72 3.00 1.19
N LEU A 88 0.67 4.33 0.99
CA LEU A 88 0.34 4.93 -0.30
C LEU A 88 1.37 4.57 -1.38
N LYS A 89 2.65 4.46 -1.02
CA LYS A 89 3.71 4.03 -1.96
C LYS A 89 3.53 2.57 -2.38
N ILE A 90 3.14 1.69 -1.45
CA ILE A 90 2.83 0.29 -1.76
C ILE A 90 1.65 0.18 -2.72
N ILE A 91 0.58 0.97 -2.49
CA ILE A 91 -0.58 1.04 -3.37
C ILE A 91 -0.17 1.53 -4.77
N ALA A 92 0.68 2.57 -4.85
CA ALA A 92 1.17 3.09 -6.13
C ALA A 92 2.04 2.06 -6.88
N GLN A 93 2.89 1.30 -6.17
CA GLN A 93 3.66 0.21 -6.76
C GLN A 93 2.73 -0.89 -7.32
N ASN A 94 1.69 -1.28 -6.58
CA ASN A 94 0.73 -2.27 -7.06
C ASN A 94 -0.03 -1.80 -8.32
N ALA A 95 -0.35 -0.52 -8.42
CA ALA A 95 -0.95 0.04 -9.64
C ALA A 95 -0.02 -0.08 -10.85
N LYS A 96 1.26 0.20 -10.69
CA LYS A 96 2.28 0.04 -11.74
C LYS A 96 2.50 -1.41 -12.17
N GLU A 97 2.36 -2.36 -11.26
CA GLU A 97 2.47 -3.79 -11.56
C GLU A 97 1.28 -4.31 -12.37
N LYS A 98 0.09 -3.74 -12.14
CA LYS A 98 -1.15 -4.18 -12.79
C LYS A 98 -1.49 -3.44 -14.08
N TYR A 99 -1.10 -2.18 -14.19
CA TYR A 99 -1.51 -1.31 -15.26
C TYR A 99 -0.30 -0.69 -15.97
N ASN A 100 -0.44 -0.48 -17.27
CA ASN A 100 0.54 0.27 -18.04
C ASN A 100 0.31 1.77 -17.84
N ILE A 101 1.13 2.39 -16.98
CA ILE A 101 1.07 3.81 -16.64
C ILE A 101 2.00 4.57 -17.57
N GLU A 102 1.53 5.66 -18.18
CA GLU A 102 2.35 6.53 -19.02
C GLU A 102 3.44 7.25 -18.19
N ASP A 103 4.60 7.44 -18.77
CA ASP A 103 5.79 8.00 -18.06
C ASP A 103 5.60 9.44 -17.57
N ASP A 104 4.73 10.22 -18.21
CA ASP A 104 4.42 11.61 -17.86
C ASP A 104 3.19 11.77 -16.96
N ALA A 105 2.48 10.68 -16.68
CA ALA A 105 1.30 10.66 -15.82
C ALA A 105 1.66 10.70 -14.33
N LEU A 106 0.69 11.09 -13.53
CA LEU A 106 0.79 11.11 -12.07
C LEU A 106 -0.07 10.00 -11.45
N LEU A 107 0.38 9.53 -10.31
CA LEU A 107 -0.25 8.49 -9.51
C LEU A 107 -0.77 9.09 -8.21
N CYS A 108 -2.06 8.96 -7.94
CA CYS A 108 -2.70 9.45 -6.73
C CYS A 108 -3.39 8.30 -5.97
N PRO A 109 -2.64 7.52 -5.19
CA PRO A 109 -3.21 6.54 -4.29
C PRO A 109 -4.06 7.21 -3.21
N MET A 110 -5.23 6.65 -2.91
CA MET A 110 -6.17 7.19 -1.94
C MET A 110 -6.59 6.15 -0.91
N ILE A 111 -6.52 6.52 0.36
CA ILE A 111 -7.03 5.71 1.47
C ILE A 111 -8.21 6.43 2.11
N ASP A 112 -9.30 5.71 2.31
CA ASP A 112 -10.51 6.25 2.92
C ASP A 112 -10.26 6.70 4.36
N ALA A 113 -10.53 7.98 4.66
CA ALA A 113 -10.45 8.59 5.99
C ALA A 113 -11.83 8.91 6.56
N ARG A 114 -12.89 8.27 6.04
CA ARG A 114 -14.31 8.48 6.35
C ARG A 114 -14.87 9.78 5.74
N ARG A 115 -16.21 9.88 5.69
CA ARG A 115 -16.91 10.99 5.03
C ARG A 115 -16.30 11.22 3.62
N MET A 116 -16.10 12.47 3.21
CA MET A 116 -15.44 12.82 1.95
C MET A 116 -13.93 13.10 2.09
N GLU A 117 -13.32 12.72 3.21
CA GLU A 117 -11.89 12.86 3.44
C GLU A 117 -11.14 11.59 3.00
N VAL A 118 -9.98 11.78 2.37
CA VAL A 118 -9.03 10.73 2.01
C VAL A 118 -7.62 11.12 2.44
N TYR A 119 -6.79 10.14 2.78
CA TYR A 119 -5.35 10.32 2.76
C TYR A 119 -4.87 10.08 1.34
N ASN A 120 -4.12 11.00 0.77
CA ASN A 120 -3.54 10.87 -0.55
C ASN A 120 -2.11 11.42 -0.60
N CYS A 121 -1.41 11.06 -1.65
CA CYS A 121 -0.08 11.53 -2.02
C CYS A 121 -0.05 11.58 -3.55
N ILE A 122 0.81 12.38 -4.15
CA ILE A 122 1.01 12.35 -5.60
C ILE A 122 2.44 11.89 -5.88
N TYR A 123 2.55 10.84 -6.68
CA TYR A 123 3.81 10.32 -7.19
C TYR A 123 3.92 10.56 -8.71
N ASP A 124 5.15 10.67 -9.19
CA ASP A 124 5.42 10.48 -10.63
C ASP A 124 5.43 8.98 -11.00
N ALA A 125 5.59 8.70 -12.29
CA ALA A 125 5.65 7.32 -12.78
C ALA A 125 6.87 6.53 -12.26
N GLN A 126 7.89 7.18 -11.69
CA GLN A 126 9.05 6.55 -11.07
C GLN A 126 8.91 6.38 -9.55
N LEU A 127 7.72 6.71 -8.99
CA LEU A 127 7.41 6.72 -7.55
C LEU A 127 8.24 7.72 -6.73
N ASN A 128 8.68 8.81 -7.35
CA ASN A 128 9.15 9.97 -6.62
C ASN A 128 7.95 10.77 -6.14
N GLU A 129 8.02 11.26 -4.90
CA GLU A 129 6.94 12.03 -4.30
C GLU A 129 6.90 13.44 -4.89
N VAL A 130 5.80 13.80 -5.55
CA VAL A 130 5.52 15.11 -6.14
C VAL A 130 4.74 15.98 -5.16
N ARG A 131 3.83 15.37 -4.39
CA ARG A 131 3.08 16.00 -3.30
C ARG A 131 3.04 15.07 -2.11
N GLU A 132 3.37 15.59 -0.94
CA GLU A 132 3.42 14.84 0.32
C GLU A 132 2.08 14.20 0.70
N THR A 133 2.16 13.16 1.53
CA THR A 133 0.98 12.54 2.12
C THR A 133 0.22 13.52 3.01
N GLN A 134 -1.05 13.72 2.69
CA GLN A 134 -1.93 14.61 3.46
C GLN A 134 -3.36 14.08 3.54
N PRO A 135 -4.12 14.42 4.59
CA PRO A 135 -5.57 14.30 4.59
C PRO A 135 -6.17 15.42 3.73
N GLU A 136 -7.16 15.10 2.91
CA GLU A 136 -7.81 16.06 2.03
C GLU A 136 -9.31 15.77 1.93
N ILE A 137 -10.13 16.80 2.14
CA ILE A 137 -11.58 16.73 1.90
C ILE A 137 -11.79 16.98 0.41
N ILE A 138 -12.38 16.00 -0.27
CA ILE A 138 -12.55 16.05 -1.72
C ILE A 138 -13.82 16.81 -2.08
N ASP A 139 -13.68 17.77 -2.99
CA ASP A 139 -14.72 18.55 -3.61
C ASP A 139 -14.52 18.67 -5.14
N GLU A 140 -15.36 19.45 -5.81
CA GLU A 140 -15.35 19.65 -7.27
C GLU A 140 -14.09 20.38 -7.78
N ASN A 141 -13.36 21.08 -6.92
CA ASN A 141 -12.13 21.81 -7.25
C ASN A 141 -10.85 21.00 -6.92
N SER A 142 -11.01 19.88 -6.21
CA SER A 142 -9.88 19.05 -5.82
C SER A 142 -9.13 18.57 -7.06
N PHE A 143 -7.80 18.74 -7.04
CA PHE A 143 -6.87 18.40 -8.13
C PHE A 143 -7.05 19.18 -9.44
N ALA A 144 -7.91 20.21 -9.50
CA ALA A 144 -8.24 20.93 -10.74
C ALA A 144 -7.01 21.49 -11.47
N ASP A 145 -6.04 22.04 -10.76
CA ASP A 145 -4.83 22.62 -11.36
C ASP A 145 -3.92 21.55 -11.97
N ILE A 146 -3.75 20.43 -11.27
CA ILE A 146 -2.93 19.31 -11.75
C ILE A 146 -3.59 18.64 -12.96
N LEU A 147 -4.91 18.46 -12.92
CA LEU A 147 -5.68 17.82 -14.01
C LEU A 147 -5.72 18.64 -15.29
N LYS A 148 -5.56 19.97 -15.24
CA LYS A 148 -5.40 20.80 -16.44
C LYS A 148 -4.12 20.48 -17.23
N GLU A 149 -3.09 20.05 -16.54
CA GLU A 149 -1.76 19.88 -17.13
C GLU A 149 -1.39 18.41 -17.39
N LYS A 150 -1.85 17.49 -16.51
CA LYS A 150 -1.42 16.10 -16.53
C LYS A 150 -2.57 15.13 -16.32
N LYS A 151 -2.39 13.94 -16.88
CA LYS A 151 -3.21 12.78 -16.58
C LYS A 151 -2.88 12.29 -15.17
N VAL A 152 -3.90 12.03 -14.37
CA VAL A 152 -3.74 11.52 -12.98
C VAL A 152 -4.54 10.22 -12.83
N TYR A 153 -3.87 9.18 -12.39
CA TYR A 153 -4.48 7.92 -12.03
C TYR A 153 -4.86 7.92 -10.55
N PHE A 154 -6.16 7.76 -10.26
CA PHE A 154 -6.72 7.69 -8.92
C PHE A 154 -7.09 6.24 -8.59
N PHE A 155 -6.66 5.73 -7.45
CA PHE A 155 -6.89 4.34 -7.05
C PHE A 155 -6.76 4.13 -5.55
N GLY A 156 -7.11 2.91 -5.08
CA GLY A 156 -7.15 2.56 -3.68
C GLY A 156 -8.57 2.69 -3.10
N ASN A 157 -8.78 2.28 -1.86
CA ASN A 157 -10.11 2.17 -1.27
C ASN A 157 -10.78 3.52 -0.96
N GLY A 158 -10.07 4.64 -1.09
CA GLY A 158 -10.63 5.99 -0.99
C GLY A 158 -11.07 6.57 -2.33
N ALA A 159 -10.64 6.00 -3.47
CA ALA A 159 -10.86 6.61 -4.78
C ALA A 159 -12.30 6.51 -5.28
N GLU A 160 -12.99 5.40 -5.00
CA GLU A 160 -14.36 5.17 -5.51
C GLU A 160 -15.33 6.29 -5.13
N LYS A 161 -15.34 6.72 -3.88
CA LYS A 161 -16.22 7.79 -3.42
C LYS A 161 -15.90 9.16 -4.02
N CYS A 162 -14.71 9.33 -4.60
CA CYS A 162 -14.25 10.59 -5.20
C CYS A 162 -14.65 10.72 -6.67
N LYS A 163 -15.05 9.65 -7.36
CA LYS A 163 -15.41 9.63 -8.78
C LYS A 163 -16.50 10.65 -9.15
N SER A 164 -17.46 10.90 -8.27
CA SER A 164 -18.55 11.85 -8.53
C SER A 164 -18.13 13.33 -8.42
N PHE A 165 -17.01 13.62 -7.80
CA PHE A 165 -16.46 14.96 -7.61
C PHE A 165 -15.33 15.26 -8.60
N ILE A 166 -14.48 14.28 -8.88
CA ILE A 166 -13.33 14.44 -9.78
C ILE A 166 -13.73 13.92 -11.17
N THR A 167 -14.32 14.80 -12.01
CA THR A 167 -14.92 14.41 -13.30
C THR A 167 -14.14 14.88 -14.53
N HIS A 168 -12.92 15.39 -14.35
CA HIS A 168 -12.07 15.89 -15.45
C HIS A 168 -11.63 14.77 -16.39
N GLU A 169 -11.46 15.04 -17.70
CA GLU A 169 -11.06 14.05 -18.71
C GLU A 169 -9.68 13.40 -18.44
N ASN A 170 -8.78 14.12 -17.77
CA ASN A 170 -7.47 13.63 -17.36
C ASN A 170 -7.50 12.83 -16.04
N ALA A 171 -8.66 12.66 -15.41
CA ALA A 171 -8.82 11.84 -14.21
C ALA A 171 -9.16 10.40 -14.60
N ILE A 172 -8.24 9.48 -14.36
CA ILE A 172 -8.41 8.06 -14.65
C ILE A 172 -8.52 7.29 -13.32
N PHE A 173 -9.59 6.54 -13.15
CA PHE A 173 -9.80 5.72 -11.96
C PHE A 173 -9.46 4.27 -12.25
N LEU A 174 -8.59 3.68 -11.40
CA LEU A 174 -8.21 2.27 -11.46
C LEU A 174 -8.87 1.51 -10.31
N ASP A 175 -9.39 0.35 -10.62
CA ASP A 175 -10.05 -0.53 -9.64
C ASP A 175 -9.10 -1.63 -9.12
N GLU A 176 -9.47 -2.25 -8.00
CA GLU A 176 -8.78 -3.42 -7.44
C GLU A 176 -7.29 -3.23 -7.13
N ILE A 177 -6.88 -2.04 -6.71
CA ILE A 177 -5.52 -1.75 -6.29
C ILE A 177 -5.43 -1.76 -4.76
N PHE A 178 -4.53 -2.57 -4.22
CA PHE A 178 -4.40 -2.83 -2.78
C PHE A 178 -2.95 -2.70 -2.30
N PRO A 179 -2.72 -2.41 -1.00
CA PRO A 179 -1.38 -2.42 -0.42
C PRO A 179 -0.95 -3.87 -0.10
N LEU A 180 -0.46 -4.56 -1.11
CA LEU A 180 -0.04 -5.97 -1.01
C LEU A 180 1.40 -6.09 -0.52
N ALA A 181 1.69 -7.13 0.25
CA ALA A 181 3.05 -7.43 0.69
C ALA A 181 3.97 -7.80 -0.51
N THR A 182 3.41 -8.40 -1.55
CA THR A 182 4.13 -8.70 -2.81
C THR A 182 4.66 -7.46 -3.50
N SER A 183 3.91 -6.35 -3.48
CA SER A 183 4.35 -5.06 -4.06
C SER A 183 5.39 -4.32 -3.20
N MET A 184 5.69 -4.81 -1.98
CA MET A 184 6.77 -4.26 -1.14
C MET A 184 8.15 -4.79 -1.56
N VAL A 185 8.22 -5.91 -2.28
CA VAL A 185 9.48 -6.59 -2.64
C VAL A 185 10.45 -5.68 -3.39
N THR A 186 9.93 -4.85 -4.30
CA THR A 186 10.75 -3.90 -5.08
C THR A 186 11.03 -2.58 -4.35
N LEU A 187 10.38 -2.36 -3.20
CA LEU A 187 10.49 -1.14 -2.39
C LEU A 187 11.34 -1.33 -1.12
N SER A 188 11.69 -2.59 -0.79
CA SER A 188 12.42 -2.97 0.44
C SER A 188 13.92 -3.20 0.25
#